data_2e1155163362a23f892f40518597c531
#
_entry.id   2e1155163362a23f892f40518597c531
#
_cell.length_a   1.000
_cell.length_b   1.000
_cell.length_c   1.000
_cell.angle_alpha   90.00
_cell.angle_beta   90.00
_cell.angle_gamma   90.00
#
_symmetry.space_group_name_H-M   'P 1'
#
loop_
_entity.id
_entity.type
_entity.pdbx_description
1 polymer ?
#
loop_
_entity_poly.entity_id
_entity_poly.type
_entity_poly.pdbx_seq_one_letter_code
_entity_poly.pdbx_strand_id
1 'polypeptide(L)'
;MARTTTGYQSTVTTHVTLDCECENCGKEFSYGTQITGFGQSNVGMFNQNTGNLKSKAQTSAYASLEAQLNRLSQGDLTNVEVHPCPHCQAIQSWMVTAAKQQLSNKFTDPLMYIFGVMGLLTVVLIGNLPDIWKLTGGIFVAYLIFSFIADFVIRKFWMPKGYHKGQPQKLPSIRIAQ
;
A
#
# COMPACT_ATOMS: atom_id res chain seq x y z
N MET A 1 -34.31 -7.11 12.90
CA MET A 1 -33.21 -7.70 13.69
C MET A 1 -31.93 -7.59 12.85
N ALA A 2 -30.99 -6.70 13.22
CA ALA A 2 -29.71 -6.56 12.54
C ALA A 2 -28.81 -7.74 12.95
N ARG A 3 -28.44 -8.61 12.00
CA ARG A 3 -27.44 -9.66 12.20
C ARG A 3 -26.06 -9.04 12.14
N THR A 4 -25.35 -8.99 13.25
CA THR A 4 -23.95 -8.64 13.33
C THR A 4 -23.13 -9.81 12.74
N THR A 5 -22.56 -9.63 11.57
CA THR A 5 -21.57 -10.56 11.00
C THR A 5 -20.22 -10.29 11.70
N THR A 6 -19.85 -11.13 12.64
CA THR A 6 -18.54 -11.08 13.29
C THR A 6 -17.51 -11.75 12.37
N GLY A 7 -16.70 -10.96 11.67
CA GLY A 7 -15.50 -11.43 10.97
C GLY A 7 -14.30 -11.46 11.93
N TYR A 8 -13.40 -12.44 11.77
CA TYR A 8 -12.10 -12.47 12.46
C TYR A 8 -11.02 -11.98 11.52
N GLN A 9 -10.16 -11.12 12.04
CA GLN A 9 -8.95 -10.63 11.38
C GLN A 9 -7.74 -11.09 12.18
N SER A 10 -6.66 -11.45 11.50
CA SER A 10 -5.38 -11.81 12.09
C SER A 10 -4.26 -11.15 11.30
N THR A 11 -3.25 -10.67 12.02
CA THR A 11 -2.04 -10.10 11.43
C THR A 11 -0.83 -10.84 11.99
N VAL A 12 0.14 -11.16 11.13
CA VAL A 12 1.41 -11.74 11.51
C VAL A 12 2.51 -10.88 10.90
N THR A 13 3.45 -10.42 11.72
CA THR A 13 4.53 -9.54 11.29
C THR A 13 5.88 -10.21 11.51
N THR A 14 6.77 -10.06 10.54
CA THR A 14 8.18 -10.46 10.66
C THR A 14 9.10 -9.29 10.32
N HIS A 15 10.29 -9.29 10.94
CA HIS A 15 11.32 -8.30 10.64
C HIS A 15 12.28 -8.86 9.58
N VAL A 16 12.58 -8.05 8.59
CA VAL A 16 13.51 -8.35 7.51
C VAL A 16 14.58 -7.29 7.46
N THR A 17 15.83 -7.69 7.39
CA THR A 17 16.95 -6.77 7.18
C THR A 17 17.39 -6.82 5.71
N LEU A 18 17.50 -5.67 5.11
CA LEU A 18 17.99 -5.49 3.75
C LEU A 18 19.39 -4.88 3.79
N ASP A 19 20.36 -5.61 3.25
CA ASP A 19 21.72 -5.13 3.10
C ASP A 19 21.92 -4.60 1.69
N CYS A 20 22.26 -3.34 1.59
CA CYS A 20 22.31 -2.58 0.35
C CYS A 20 23.71 -2.01 0.11
N GLU A 21 24.14 -2.00 -1.14
CA GLU A 21 25.24 -1.16 -1.58
C GLU A 21 24.66 0.01 -2.36
N CYS A 22 25.02 1.24 -1.96
CA CYS A 22 24.49 2.43 -2.59
C CYS A 22 24.98 2.58 -4.03
N GLU A 23 24.05 2.65 -4.98
CA GLU A 23 24.35 2.83 -6.42
C GLU A 23 25.07 4.15 -6.72
N ASN A 24 24.90 5.17 -5.88
CA ASN A 24 25.48 6.50 -6.10
C ASN A 24 26.86 6.71 -5.43
N CYS A 25 27.02 6.29 -4.16
CA CYS A 25 28.26 6.53 -3.40
C CYS A 25 29.08 5.25 -3.13
N GLY A 26 28.60 4.07 -3.50
CA GLY A 26 29.26 2.78 -3.31
C GLY A 26 29.39 2.31 -1.87
N LYS A 27 28.82 3.04 -0.89
CA LYS A 27 28.89 2.64 0.51
C LYS A 27 27.79 1.63 0.85
N GLU A 28 28.16 0.65 1.67
CA GLU A 28 27.22 -0.32 2.20
C GLU A 28 26.38 0.29 3.33
N PHE A 29 25.12 -0.09 3.39
CA PHE A 29 24.20 0.23 4.48
C PHE A 29 23.15 -0.86 4.63
N SER A 30 22.62 -1.01 5.83
CA SER A 30 21.53 -1.94 6.08
C SER A 30 20.38 -1.22 6.80
N TYR A 31 19.17 -1.65 6.54
CA TYR A 31 18.00 -1.18 7.26
C TYR A 31 16.98 -2.29 7.47
N GLY A 32 16.26 -2.20 8.59
CA GLY A 32 15.18 -3.12 8.91
C GLY A 32 13.86 -2.64 8.36
N THR A 33 13.07 -3.57 7.82
CA THR A 33 11.68 -3.34 7.44
C THR A 33 10.78 -4.40 8.04
N GLN A 34 9.50 -4.08 8.18
CA GLN A 34 8.50 -5.03 8.68
C GLN A 34 7.62 -5.48 7.54
N ILE A 35 7.41 -6.79 7.46
CA ILE A 35 6.49 -7.40 6.51
C ILE A 35 5.34 -8.00 7.29
N THR A 36 4.11 -7.61 6.94
CA THR A 36 2.91 -8.01 7.66
C THR A 36 1.99 -8.81 6.74
N GLY A 37 1.76 -10.07 7.11
CA GLY A 37 0.72 -10.89 6.52
C GLY A 37 -0.63 -10.57 7.15
N PHE A 38 -1.66 -10.45 6.32
CA PHE A 38 -3.02 -10.19 6.74
C PHE A 38 -3.93 -11.35 6.37
N GLY A 39 -4.74 -11.79 7.31
CA GLY A 39 -5.73 -12.83 7.11
C GLY A 39 -7.11 -12.42 7.64
N GLN A 40 -8.13 -12.73 6.88
CA GLN A 40 -9.51 -12.47 7.25
C GLN A 40 -10.36 -13.72 7.03
N SER A 41 -11.26 -14.00 7.97
CA SER A 41 -12.32 -14.99 7.79
C SER A 41 -13.67 -14.37 8.06
N ASN A 42 -14.60 -14.55 7.13
CA ASN A 42 -15.97 -14.08 7.27
C ASN A 42 -16.87 -15.21 7.73
N VAL A 43 -17.83 -14.90 8.59
CA VAL A 43 -18.90 -15.83 8.97
C VAL A 43 -19.81 -16.00 7.76
N GLY A 44 -19.75 -17.17 7.11
CA GLY A 44 -20.79 -17.54 6.16
C GLY A 44 -22.14 -17.66 6.87
N MET A 45 -23.26 -17.38 6.18
CA MET A 45 -24.62 -17.34 6.73
C MET A 45 -25.05 -18.60 7.52
N PHE A 46 -24.32 -19.71 7.37
CA PHE A 46 -24.69 -21.04 7.90
C PHE A 46 -23.64 -21.66 8.85
N ASN A 47 -22.50 -21.00 9.13
CA ASN A 47 -21.44 -21.61 9.92
C ASN A 47 -21.15 -20.80 11.19
N GLN A 48 -21.63 -21.30 12.35
CA GLN A 48 -21.51 -20.63 13.65
C GLN A 48 -20.24 -21.04 14.45
N ASN A 49 -19.34 -21.84 13.89
CA ASN A 49 -18.18 -22.33 14.61
C ASN A 49 -17.05 -21.28 14.66
N THR A 50 -17.09 -20.43 15.68
CA THR A 50 -16.16 -19.30 15.89
C THR A 50 -14.70 -19.75 16.06
N GLY A 51 -14.43 -20.94 16.62
CA GLY A 51 -13.09 -21.49 16.79
C GLY A 51 -12.37 -21.74 15.46
N ASN A 52 -13.11 -22.28 14.47
CA ASN A 52 -12.57 -22.49 13.12
C ASN A 52 -12.32 -21.19 12.35
N LEU A 53 -13.02 -20.12 12.65
CA LEU A 53 -12.86 -18.85 11.96
C LEU A 53 -11.57 -18.14 12.37
N LYS A 54 -11.24 -18.19 13.67
CA LYS A 54 -9.98 -17.63 14.18
C LYS A 54 -8.77 -18.36 13.60
N SER A 55 -8.79 -19.69 13.59
CA SER A 55 -7.69 -20.49 13.00
C SER A 55 -7.57 -20.26 11.50
N LYS A 56 -8.67 -20.15 10.76
CA LYS A 56 -8.66 -19.81 9.33
C LYS A 56 -8.07 -18.43 9.06
N ALA A 57 -8.44 -17.41 9.83
CA ALA A 57 -7.87 -16.07 9.71
C ALA A 57 -6.36 -16.10 9.98
N GLN A 58 -5.92 -16.84 10.99
CA GLN A 58 -4.52 -16.99 11.32
C GLN A 58 -3.73 -17.72 10.22
N THR A 59 -4.24 -18.86 9.74
CA THR A 59 -3.62 -19.59 8.61
C THR A 59 -3.53 -18.72 7.35
N SER A 60 -4.57 -17.95 7.05
CA SER A 60 -4.57 -17.01 5.92
C SER A 60 -3.54 -15.89 6.10
N ALA A 61 -3.32 -15.40 7.33
CA ALA A 61 -2.30 -14.41 7.62
C ALA A 61 -0.88 -14.96 7.41
N TYR A 62 -0.60 -16.19 7.85
CA TYR A 62 0.69 -16.86 7.59
C TYR A 62 0.90 -17.09 6.09
N ALA A 63 -0.09 -17.60 5.36
CA ALA A 63 0.00 -17.80 3.92
C ALA A 63 0.26 -16.47 3.17
N SER A 64 -0.39 -15.38 3.61
CA SER A 64 -0.16 -14.04 3.08
C SER A 64 1.26 -13.55 3.34
N LEU A 65 1.79 -13.77 4.55
CA LEU A 65 3.17 -13.42 4.91
C LEU A 65 4.18 -14.20 4.07
N GLU A 66 4.01 -15.52 3.95
CA GLU A 66 4.87 -16.39 3.16
C GLU A 66 4.87 -15.98 1.68
N ALA A 67 3.69 -15.66 1.11
CA ALA A 67 3.60 -15.16 -0.25
C ALA A 67 4.36 -13.84 -0.45
N GLN A 68 4.34 -12.94 0.52
CA GLN A 68 5.09 -11.68 0.47
C GLN A 68 6.61 -11.92 0.58
N LEU A 69 7.05 -12.81 1.48
CA LEU A 69 8.46 -13.20 1.61
C LEU A 69 8.99 -13.87 0.33
N ASN A 70 8.17 -14.72 -0.29
CA ASN A 70 8.53 -15.35 -1.57
C ASN A 70 8.65 -14.31 -2.71
N ARG A 71 7.78 -13.32 -2.79
CA ARG A 71 7.92 -12.20 -3.74
C ARG A 71 9.19 -11.42 -3.48
N LEU A 72 9.47 -11.12 -2.21
CA LEU A 72 10.68 -10.41 -1.81
C LEU A 72 11.94 -11.19 -2.25
N SER A 73 12.00 -12.50 -2.02
CA SER A 73 13.12 -13.36 -2.44
C SER A 73 13.29 -13.43 -3.97
N GLN A 74 12.23 -13.19 -4.74
CA GLN A 74 12.24 -13.09 -6.20
C GLN A 74 12.64 -11.68 -6.69
N GLY A 75 12.96 -10.75 -5.78
CA GLY A 75 13.35 -9.38 -6.12
C GLY A 75 12.19 -8.40 -6.31
N ASP A 76 10.97 -8.79 -5.96
CA ASP A 76 9.84 -7.85 -5.92
C ASP A 76 9.86 -7.06 -4.60
N LEU A 77 10.43 -5.86 -4.68
CA LEU A 77 10.62 -4.94 -3.55
C LEU A 77 9.58 -3.82 -3.51
N THR A 78 8.47 -3.95 -4.24
CA THR A 78 7.45 -2.88 -4.36
C THR A 78 6.77 -2.53 -3.05
N ASN A 79 6.65 -3.49 -2.13
CA ASN A 79 6.01 -3.30 -0.82
C ASN A 79 7.01 -2.97 0.31
N VAL A 80 8.28 -2.77 -0.03
CA VAL A 80 9.32 -2.43 0.95
C VAL A 80 9.31 -0.94 1.20
N GLU A 81 9.49 -0.54 2.46
CA GLU A 81 9.61 0.86 2.83
C GLU A 81 10.83 1.50 2.20
N VAL A 82 10.68 2.73 1.70
CA VAL A 82 11.75 3.44 0.99
C VAL A 82 12.64 4.16 1.99
N HIS A 83 13.90 3.73 2.07
CA HIS A 83 14.92 4.35 2.90
C HIS A 83 16.06 4.88 2.03
N PRO A 84 16.26 6.21 1.95
CA PRO A 84 17.39 6.79 1.23
C PRO A 84 18.72 6.40 1.90
N CYS A 85 19.78 6.33 1.10
CA CYS A 85 21.12 6.06 1.62
C CYS A 85 21.49 7.06 2.72
N PRO A 86 21.94 6.62 3.91
CA PRO A 86 22.27 7.51 5.01
C PRO A 86 23.48 8.41 4.72
N HIS A 87 24.32 8.03 3.77
CA HIS A 87 25.55 8.75 3.43
C HIS A 87 25.35 9.86 2.39
N CYS A 88 24.53 9.63 1.36
CA CYS A 88 24.37 10.57 0.25
C CYS A 88 22.91 10.95 -0.03
N GLN A 89 21.97 10.43 0.74
CA GLN A 89 20.51 10.67 0.63
C GLN A 89 19.92 10.26 -0.74
N ALA A 90 20.66 9.46 -1.52
CA ALA A 90 20.20 8.97 -2.81
C ALA A 90 19.21 7.80 -2.61
N ILE A 91 18.16 7.76 -3.42
CA ILE A 91 17.22 6.65 -3.51
C ILE A 91 17.73 5.66 -4.54
N GLN A 92 17.78 4.38 -4.19
CA GLN A 92 18.25 3.33 -5.07
C GLN A 92 17.24 3.09 -6.22
N SER A 93 17.71 2.60 -7.36
CA SER A 93 16.87 2.44 -8.56
C SER A 93 15.67 1.51 -8.33
N TRP A 94 15.85 0.44 -7.56
CA TRP A 94 14.79 -0.51 -7.23
C TRP A 94 13.74 0.05 -6.25
N MET A 95 14.08 1.09 -5.46
CA MET A 95 13.13 1.78 -4.57
C MET A 95 12.23 2.76 -5.31
N VAL A 96 12.55 3.15 -6.54
CA VAL A 96 11.83 4.20 -7.28
C VAL A 96 10.36 3.85 -7.48
N THR A 97 10.06 2.60 -7.77
CA THR A 97 8.68 2.14 -7.96
C THR A 97 7.88 2.24 -6.66
N ALA A 98 8.45 1.77 -5.55
CA ALA A 98 7.84 1.88 -4.23
C ALA A 98 7.67 3.35 -3.81
N ALA A 99 8.68 4.20 -4.06
CA ALA A 99 8.61 5.64 -3.77
C ALA A 99 7.49 6.35 -4.55
N LYS A 100 7.33 6.02 -5.82
CA LYS A 100 6.24 6.54 -6.66
C LYS A 100 4.87 6.11 -6.12
N GLN A 101 4.74 4.86 -5.73
CA GLN A 101 3.49 4.34 -5.18
C GLN A 101 3.15 4.97 -3.82
N GLN A 102 4.13 5.11 -2.92
CA GLN A 102 3.92 5.79 -1.64
C GLN A 102 3.51 7.25 -1.84
N LEU A 103 4.13 7.95 -2.81
CA LEU A 103 3.76 9.32 -3.13
C LEU A 103 2.34 9.39 -3.70
N SER A 104 1.98 8.51 -4.65
CA SER A 104 0.64 8.43 -5.21
C SER A 104 -0.40 8.22 -4.12
N ASN A 105 -0.22 7.23 -3.26
CA ASN A 105 -1.13 6.93 -2.15
C ASN A 105 -1.27 8.13 -1.19
N LYS A 106 -0.17 8.82 -0.89
CA LYS A 106 -0.18 10.00 -0.03
C LYS A 106 -1.07 11.14 -0.56
N PHE A 107 -1.21 11.25 -1.87
CA PHE A 107 -2.09 12.25 -2.50
C PHE A 107 -3.50 11.75 -2.73
N THR A 108 -3.67 10.49 -3.16
CA THR A 108 -4.97 9.95 -3.53
C THR A 108 -5.83 9.60 -2.32
N ASP A 109 -5.25 9.05 -1.24
CA ASP A 109 -6.00 8.58 -0.07
C ASP A 109 -6.74 9.73 0.67
N PRO A 110 -6.08 10.85 1.05
CA PRO A 110 -6.78 11.95 1.71
C PRO A 110 -7.80 12.63 0.80
N LEU A 111 -7.52 12.71 -0.50
CA LEU A 111 -8.48 13.25 -1.47
C LEU A 111 -9.71 12.34 -1.58
N MET A 112 -9.54 11.02 -1.65
CA MET A 112 -10.66 10.07 -1.64
C MET A 112 -11.53 10.23 -0.39
N TYR A 113 -10.92 10.42 0.78
CA TYR A 113 -11.64 10.62 2.02
C TYR A 113 -12.44 11.93 2.00
N ILE A 114 -11.81 13.05 1.62
CA ILE A 114 -12.46 14.38 1.55
C ILE A 114 -13.65 14.36 0.57
N PHE A 115 -13.46 13.82 -0.62
CA PHE A 115 -14.53 13.75 -1.63
C PHE A 115 -15.62 12.76 -1.25
N GLY A 116 -15.28 11.66 -0.57
CA GLY A 116 -16.26 10.71 -0.03
C GLY A 116 -17.16 11.36 1.03
N VAL A 117 -16.56 12.08 1.98
CA VAL A 117 -17.30 12.81 3.03
C VAL A 117 -18.14 13.94 2.43
N MET A 118 -17.59 14.72 1.50
CA MET A 118 -18.31 15.78 0.81
C MET A 118 -19.50 15.23 0.01
N GLY A 119 -19.32 14.13 -0.71
CA GLY A 119 -20.39 13.45 -1.43
C GLY A 119 -21.52 12.97 -0.52
N LEU A 120 -21.15 12.38 0.62
CA LEU A 120 -22.12 11.89 1.60
C LEU A 120 -22.88 13.03 2.28
N LEU A 121 -22.20 14.13 2.64
CA LEU A 121 -22.81 15.33 3.17
C LEU A 121 -23.79 15.96 2.16
N THR A 122 -23.43 15.98 0.88
CA THR A 122 -24.30 16.52 -0.17
C THR A 122 -25.59 15.68 -0.29
N VAL A 123 -25.47 14.36 -0.24
CA VAL A 123 -26.65 13.47 -0.29
C VAL A 123 -27.56 13.66 0.94
N VAL A 124 -26.98 13.79 2.13
CA VAL A 124 -27.74 13.90 3.39
C VAL A 124 -28.40 15.27 3.53
N LEU A 125 -27.70 16.35 3.19
CA LEU A 125 -28.20 17.73 3.42
C LEU A 125 -29.18 18.19 2.33
N ILE A 126 -29.13 17.62 1.15
CA ILE A 126 -29.79 18.20 -0.03
C ILE A 126 -30.64 17.16 -0.81
N GLY A 127 -30.90 16.00 -0.20
CA GLY A 127 -31.54 14.82 -0.82
C GLY A 127 -32.93 15.01 -1.46
N ASN A 128 -33.48 16.24 -1.50
CA ASN A 128 -34.82 16.54 -2.06
C ASN A 128 -34.82 17.34 -3.37
N LEU A 129 -33.66 17.65 -3.94
CA LEU A 129 -33.60 18.46 -5.17
C LEU A 129 -33.04 17.67 -6.35
N PRO A 130 -33.80 17.47 -7.45
CA PRO A 130 -33.39 16.61 -8.57
C PRO A 130 -32.13 17.07 -9.32
N ASP A 131 -31.82 18.37 -9.29
CA ASP A 131 -30.64 18.91 -9.99
C ASP A 131 -29.31 18.68 -9.27
N ILE A 132 -29.35 18.31 -8.00
CA ILE A 132 -28.15 18.09 -7.18
C ILE A 132 -27.46 16.77 -7.52
N TRP A 133 -28.21 15.77 -7.97
CA TRP A 133 -27.61 14.53 -8.46
C TRP A 133 -26.68 14.76 -9.66
N LYS A 134 -27.01 15.73 -10.52
CA LYS A 134 -26.16 16.11 -11.66
C LYS A 134 -24.89 16.80 -11.18
N LEU A 135 -24.99 17.70 -10.19
CA LEU A 135 -23.85 18.40 -9.61
C LEU A 135 -22.91 17.44 -8.88
N THR A 136 -23.46 16.56 -8.03
CA THR A 136 -22.68 15.56 -7.25
C THR A 136 -22.00 14.55 -8.19
N GLY A 137 -22.73 14.09 -9.21
CA GLY A 137 -22.17 13.21 -10.24
C GLY A 137 -21.05 13.91 -11.03
N GLY A 138 -21.20 15.16 -11.37
CA GLY A 138 -20.17 15.97 -12.06
C GLY A 138 -18.91 16.12 -11.22
N ILE A 139 -19.04 16.45 -9.93
CA ILE A 139 -17.90 16.55 -8.99
C ILE A 139 -17.19 15.22 -8.85
N PHE A 140 -17.93 14.12 -8.73
CA PHE A 140 -17.34 12.77 -8.61
C PHE A 140 -16.55 12.37 -9.87
N VAL A 141 -17.11 12.63 -11.06
CA VAL A 141 -16.42 12.37 -12.33
C VAL A 141 -15.16 13.23 -12.46
N ALA A 142 -15.24 14.52 -12.14
CA ALA A 142 -14.07 15.41 -12.14
C ALA A 142 -12.97 14.93 -11.18
N TYR A 143 -13.33 14.44 -10.00
CA TYR A 143 -12.41 13.84 -9.05
C TYR A 143 -11.72 12.59 -9.63
N LEU A 144 -12.47 11.67 -10.24
CA LEU A 144 -11.89 10.46 -10.84
C LEU A 144 -10.88 10.82 -11.94
N ILE A 145 -11.23 11.79 -12.79
CA ILE A 145 -10.34 12.27 -13.86
C ILE A 145 -9.07 12.88 -13.25
N PHE A 146 -9.21 13.74 -12.25
CA PHE A 146 -8.08 14.38 -11.58
C PHE A 146 -7.15 13.35 -10.91
N SER A 147 -7.71 12.39 -10.18
CA SER A 147 -6.95 11.32 -9.51
C SER A 147 -6.19 10.47 -10.53
N PHE A 148 -6.83 10.13 -11.65
CA PHE A 148 -6.19 9.38 -12.72
C PHE A 148 -5.04 10.16 -13.37
N ILE A 149 -5.23 11.44 -13.65
CA ILE A 149 -4.20 12.31 -14.21
C ILE A 149 -3.04 12.45 -13.22
N ALA A 150 -3.32 12.69 -11.93
CA ALA A 150 -2.30 12.84 -10.90
C ALA A 150 -1.46 11.56 -10.77
N ASP A 151 -2.10 10.38 -10.70
CA ASP A 151 -1.40 9.09 -10.65
C ASP A 151 -0.55 8.86 -11.91
N PHE A 152 -1.09 9.14 -13.07
CA PHE A 152 -0.36 9.05 -14.34
C PHE A 152 0.86 9.96 -14.39
N VAL A 153 0.73 11.23 -13.96
CA VAL A 153 1.83 12.20 -13.94
C VAL A 153 2.91 11.76 -12.95
N ILE A 154 2.53 11.32 -11.75
CA ILE A 154 3.47 10.82 -10.75
C ILE A 154 4.23 9.61 -11.29
N ARG A 155 3.54 8.61 -11.80
CA ARG A 155 4.17 7.39 -12.32
C ARG A 155 5.11 7.66 -13.49
N LYS A 156 4.75 8.55 -14.40
CA LYS A 156 5.50 8.79 -15.64
C LYS A 156 6.62 9.82 -15.48
N PHE A 157 6.36 10.92 -14.79
CA PHE A 157 7.26 12.08 -14.79
C PHE A 157 7.98 12.33 -13.46
N TRP A 158 7.38 11.91 -12.33
CA TRP A 158 8.01 12.17 -11.06
C TRP A 158 9.24 11.26 -10.86
N MET A 159 10.35 11.88 -10.46
CA MET A 159 11.58 11.19 -10.09
C MET A 159 12.02 11.63 -8.70
N PRO A 160 12.36 10.69 -7.81
CA PRO A 160 12.83 11.04 -6.48
C PRO A 160 14.18 11.77 -6.53
N LYS A 161 14.41 12.67 -5.56
CA LYS A 161 15.69 13.36 -5.43
C LYS A 161 16.83 12.35 -5.25
N GLY A 162 17.95 12.61 -5.93
CA GLY A 162 19.14 11.75 -5.84
C GLY A 162 19.09 10.49 -6.71
N TYR A 163 18.02 10.27 -7.48
CA TYR A 163 17.98 9.19 -8.46
C TYR A 163 18.70 9.61 -9.76
N HIS A 164 19.67 8.82 -10.18
CA HIS A 164 20.37 9.01 -11.45
C HIS A 164 19.98 7.87 -12.42
N LYS A 165 19.29 8.25 -13.50
CA LYS A 165 18.87 7.29 -14.53
C LYS A 165 20.08 6.69 -15.25
N GLY A 166 20.16 5.36 -15.31
CA GLY A 166 21.22 4.67 -16.06
C GLY A 166 22.30 4.02 -15.21
N GLN A 167 22.22 4.11 -13.87
CA GLN A 167 23.10 3.33 -13.01
C GLN A 167 22.73 1.84 -13.02
N PRO A 168 23.70 0.92 -12.93
CA PRO A 168 23.41 -0.50 -12.84
C PRO A 168 22.63 -0.78 -11.55
N GLN A 169 21.50 -1.48 -11.70
CA GLN A 169 20.67 -1.85 -10.58
C GLN A 169 21.38 -2.88 -9.70
N LYS A 170 21.65 -2.52 -8.45
CA LYS A 170 22.17 -3.43 -7.44
C LYS A 170 21.02 -3.81 -6.49
N LEU A 171 20.56 -5.06 -6.59
CA LEU A 171 19.53 -5.57 -5.69
C LEU A 171 20.12 -5.80 -4.29
N PRO A 172 19.34 -5.52 -3.23
CA PRO A 172 19.78 -5.78 -1.86
C PRO A 172 19.86 -7.29 -1.58
N SER A 173 20.73 -7.68 -0.68
CA SER A 173 20.65 -9.00 -0.06
C SER A 173 19.67 -8.98 1.12
N ILE A 174 18.90 -10.06 1.26
CA ILE A 174 17.78 -10.13 2.20
C ILE A 174 18.14 -11.09 3.32
N ARG A 175 18.08 -10.60 4.56
CA ARG A 175 18.20 -11.42 5.77
C ARG A 175 16.89 -11.39 6.55
N ILE A 176 16.29 -12.54 6.74
CA ILE A 176 15.07 -12.69 7.57
C ILE A 176 15.54 -12.97 9.00
N ALA A 177 15.08 -12.17 9.96
CA ALA A 177 15.29 -12.44 11.37
C ALA A 177 14.53 -13.73 11.73
N GLN A 178 15.26 -14.72 12.18
CA GLN A 178 14.71 -15.99 12.71
C GLN A 178 14.20 -15.80 14.13
#